data_4f1e78e10bf0f17415cb6d9d69782bd6
#
_entry.id   4f1e78e10bf0f17415cb6d9d69782bd6
#
_cell.length_a   1.000
_cell.length_b   1.000
_cell.length_c   1.000
_cell.angle_alpha   90.00
_cell.angle_beta   90.00
_cell.angle_gamma   90.00
#
_symmetry.space_group_name_H-M   'P 1'
#
loop_
_entity.id
_entity.type
_entity.pdbx_description
1 polymer ?
#
loop_
_entity_poly.entity_id
_entity_poly.type
_entity_poly.pdbx_seq_one_letter_code
_entity_poly.pdbx_strand_id
1 'polypeptide(L)'
;MSIIKTPCLDKEQKLQAEALIKEVQTFDGTHRIPYLSNNLNFNQEMPSFFLAYEKNQLVGLLTVYADEPDEAELAIMVHPDFRCLGYAKELFHVFRETMKEYQLSFTVMSERAFLAKHPDVLANLGMTLEDGFEYWLSRKQESYLLEKRDDLSVTKASREHLEAIADFQAKAFGEPYEVTLRYAKEALVDETGKLYIVMKDDKVVASCTVDFSTTYNYLYGLVVAEDYRGQGIGTYFMKVLINSLLAENEKAFQIAVESDNLAAKRLYESLGFEEQTQVVYAKVTDASKLWEI
;
A
#
# COMPACT_ATOMS: atom_id res chain seq x y z
N MET A 1 15.71 21.21 -14.97
CA MET A 1 14.68 20.53 -14.14
C MET A 1 13.31 21.07 -14.48
N SER A 2 12.33 20.23 -14.76
CA SER A 2 10.91 20.57 -14.85
C SER A 2 10.11 19.63 -13.94
N ILE A 3 9.05 20.13 -13.30
CA ILE A 3 8.16 19.31 -12.49
C ILE A 3 6.75 19.34 -13.08
N ILE A 4 6.21 18.15 -13.30
CA ILE A 4 4.82 17.95 -13.72
C ILE A 4 4.05 17.44 -12.52
N LYS A 5 2.87 18.01 -12.27
CA LYS A 5 1.92 17.51 -11.27
C LYS A 5 0.66 17.02 -11.98
N THR A 6 0.17 15.85 -11.58
CA THR A 6 -1.00 15.22 -12.18
C THR A 6 -1.78 14.39 -11.16
N PRO A 7 -3.11 14.32 -11.26
CA PRO A 7 -3.89 13.40 -10.42
C PRO A 7 -3.68 11.94 -10.80
N CYS A 8 -3.44 11.64 -12.09
CA CYS A 8 -3.24 10.29 -12.60
C CYS A 8 -2.01 10.23 -13.49
N LEU A 9 -1.30 9.12 -13.48
CA LEU A 9 -0.23 8.84 -14.43
C LEU A 9 -0.81 8.34 -15.75
N ASP A 10 -0.37 8.90 -16.87
CA ASP A 10 -0.60 8.28 -18.16
C ASP A 10 0.28 7.03 -18.33
N LYS A 11 0.07 6.31 -19.43
CA LYS A 11 0.78 5.04 -19.68
C LYS A 11 2.31 5.21 -19.74
N GLU A 12 2.79 6.28 -20.33
CA GLU A 12 4.22 6.56 -20.46
C GLU A 12 4.82 6.96 -19.11
N GLN A 13 4.17 7.87 -18.39
CA GLN A 13 4.56 8.29 -17.04
C GLN A 13 4.60 7.12 -16.08
N LYS A 14 3.63 6.19 -16.16
CA LYS A 14 3.61 4.98 -15.31
C LYS A 14 4.81 4.09 -15.59
N LEU A 15 5.14 3.83 -16.85
CA LEU A 15 6.33 3.05 -17.23
C LEU A 15 7.62 3.72 -16.74
N GLN A 16 7.73 5.04 -16.86
CA GLN A 16 8.90 5.78 -16.38
C GLN A 16 9.00 5.74 -14.85
N ALA A 17 7.87 5.84 -14.13
CA ALA A 17 7.83 5.73 -12.68
C ALA A 17 8.25 4.33 -12.20
N GLU A 18 7.74 3.27 -12.84
CA GLU A 18 8.13 1.89 -12.55
C GLU A 18 9.63 1.65 -12.78
N ALA A 19 10.20 2.21 -13.86
CA ALA A 19 11.64 2.13 -14.14
C ALA A 19 12.46 2.85 -13.05
N LEU A 20 12.08 4.08 -12.69
CA LEU A 20 12.74 4.84 -11.62
C LEU A 20 12.68 4.10 -10.28
N ILE A 21 11.51 3.59 -9.90
CA ILE A 21 11.32 2.82 -8.66
C ILE A 21 12.27 1.63 -8.63
N LYS A 22 12.36 0.86 -9.71
CA LYS A 22 13.24 -0.30 -9.81
C LYS A 22 14.73 0.06 -9.66
N GLU A 23 15.17 1.15 -10.27
CA GLU A 23 16.56 1.64 -10.14
C GLU A 23 16.87 2.06 -8.70
N VAL A 24 15.97 2.84 -8.08
CA VAL A 24 16.09 3.28 -6.69
C VAL A 24 16.11 2.08 -5.74
N GLN A 25 15.20 1.14 -5.90
CA GLN A 25 15.14 -0.07 -5.08
C GLN A 25 16.42 -0.91 -5.21
N THR A 26 16.92 -1.08 -6.42
CA THR A 26 18.16 -1.85 -6.68
C THR A 26 19.36 -1.20 -6.00
N PHE A 27 19.46 0.12 -6.06
CA PHE A 27 20.56 0.86 -5.44
C PHE A 27 20.49 0.88 -3.92
N ASP A 28 19.30 1.13 -3.37
CA ASP A 28 19.10 1.28 -1.92
C ASP A 28 18.90 -0.06 -1.20
N GLY A 29 18.55 -1.13 -1.92
CA GLY A 29 18.13 -2.39 -1.31
C GLY A 29 16.78 -2.26 -0.62
N THR A 30 15.86 -1.51 -1.23
CA THR A 30 14.49 -1.29 -0.77
C THR A 30 13.51 -2.11 -1.61
N HIS A 31 12.27 -2.24 -1.15
CA HIS A 31 11.32 -3.18 -1.74
C HIS A 31 9.90 -2.63 -1.92
N ARG A 32 9.54 -1.57 -1.17
CA ARG A 32 8.19 -1.04 -1.23
C ARG A 32 7.95 -0.32 -2.56
N ILE A 33 6.86 -0.68 -3.22
CA ILE A 33 6.38 0.04 -4.40
C ILE A 33 5.32 1.04 -3.93
N PRO A 34 5.47 2.35 -4.20
CA PRO A 34 4.43 3.33 -3.93
C PRO A 34 3.15 3.01 -4.69
N TYR A 35 2.02 3.41 -4.14
CA TYR A 35 0.75 3.30 -4.85
C TYR A 35 0.74 4.21 -6.08
N LEU A 36 0.62 3.62 -7.27
CA LEU A 36 0.67 4.33 -8.56
C LEU A 36 -0.72 4.54 -9.18
N SER A 37 -1.74 4.65 -8.33
CA SER A 37 -3.11 5.00 -8.68
C SER A 37 -3.62 6.08 -7.72
N ASN A 38 -4.72 6.73 -8.04
CA ASN A 38 -5.42 7.67 -7.16
C ASN A 38 -6.85 7.23 -6.85
N ASN A 39 -7.23 6.00 -7.21
CA ASN A 39 -8.60 5.51 -7.08
C ASN A 39 -9.10 5.50 -5.62
N LEU A 40 -8.19 5.31 -4.66
CA LEU A 40 -8.50 5.30 -3.24
C LEU A 40 -8.38 6.67 -2.56
N ASN A 41 -7.88 7.69 -3.27
CA ASN A 41 -7.81 9.04 -2.70
C ASN A 41 -9.21 9.64 -2.52
N PHE A 42 -9.43 10.34 -1.41
CA PHE A 42 -10.72 10.98 -1.10
C PHE A 42 -11.15 11.97 -2.18
N ASN A 43 -10.20 12.55 -2.91
CA ASN A 43 -10.42 13.45 -4.04
C ASN A 43 -9.55 13.02 -5.22
N GLN A 44 -10.18 12.43 -6.25
CA GLN A 44 -9.49 11.92 -7.43
C GLN A 44 -8.98 13.03 -8.38
N GLU A 45 -9.43 14.27 -8.22
CA GLU A 45 -8.92 15.43 -8.98
C GLU A 45 -7.68 16.06 -8.32
N MET A 46 -7.39 15.67 -7.08
CA MET A 46 -6.21 16.14 -6.37
C MET A 46 -4.93 15.61 -7.04
N PRO A 47 -3.91 16.48 -7.31
CA PRO A 47 -2.64 16.01 -7.82
C PRO A 47 -1.98 15.00 -6.87
N SER A 48 -1.86 13.77 -7.32
CA SER A 48 -1.32 12.66 -6.50
C SER A 48 0.10 12.25 -6.92
N PHE A 49 0.58 12.79 -8.03
CA PHE A 49 1.91 12.51 -8.57
C PHE A 49 2.63 13.79 -8.94
N PHE A 50 3.86 13.91 -8.48
CA PHE A 50 4.78 14.99 -8.80
C PHE A 50 6.03 14.37 -9.43
N LEU A 51 6.29 14.71 -10.68
CA LEU A 51 7.26 14.06 -11.56
C LEU A 51 8.35 15.06 -11.93
N ALA A 52 9.58 14.86 -11.46
CA ALA A 52 10.73 15.70 -11.79
C ALA A 52 11.49 15.12 -12.98
N TYR A 53 11.64 15.92 -14.01
CA TYR A 53 12.32 15.56 -15.25
C TYR A 53 13.62 16.32 -15.44
N GLU A 54 14.62 15.62 -15.96
CA GLU A 54 15.84 16.20 -16.52
C GLU A 54 16.03 15.66 -17.94
N LYS A 55 15.98 16.55 -18.94
CA LYS A 55 16.13 16.19 -20.37
C LYS A 55 15.25 15.00 -20.81
N ASN A 56 13.98 14.99 -20.45
CA ASN A 56 13.01 13.94 -20.72
C ASN A 56 13.20 12.63 -19.94
N GLN A 57 14.16 12.52 -19.03
CA GLN A 57 14.29 11.42 -18.11
C GLN A 57 13.55 11.76 -16.80
N LEU A 58 12.71 10.86 -16.32
CA LEU A 58 12.14 10.96 -14.97
C LEU A 58 13.23 10.64 -13.95
N VAL A 59 13.60 11.64 -13.13
CA VAL A 59 14.68 11.51 -12.14
C VAL A 59 14.21 11.66 -10.71
N GLY A 60 12.96 12.07 -10.51
CA GLY A 60 12.35 12.15 -9.18
C GLY A 60 10.85 11.96 -9.25
N LEU A 61 10.31 11.30 -8.23
CA LEU A 61 8.90 10.99 -8.07
C LEU A 61 8.50 11.27 -6.61
N LEU A 62 7.42 12.05 -6.41
CA LEU A 62 6.70 12.13 -5.15
C LEU A 62 5.28 11.64 -5.41
N THR A 63 4.83 10.69 -4.58
CA THR A 63 3.46 10.17 -4.61
C THR A 63 2.71 10.58 -3.37
N VAL A 64 1.40 10.84 -3.51
CA VAL A 64 0.47 11.20 -2.44
C VAL A 64 -0.64 10.16 -2.40
N TYR A 65 -0.77 9.50 -1.27
CA TYR A 65 -1.91 8.68 -0.95
C TYR A 65 -2.70 9.36 0.19
N ALA A 66 -3.95 9.67 -0.05
CA ALA A 66 -4.82 10.38 0.89
C ALA A 66 -6.24 9.83 0.75
N ASP A 67 -6.54 8.79 1.48
CA ASP A 67 -7.87 8.17 1.49
C ASP A 67 -8.85 8.90 2.42
N GLU A 68 -8.33 9.66 3.39
CA GLU A 68 -9.08 10.57 4.25
C GLU A 68 -8.75 12.04 3.94
N PRO A 69 -9.68 12.98 4.25
CA PRO A 69 -9.57 14.38 3.83
C PRO A 69 -8.60 15.24 4.65
N ASP A 70 -8.03 14.71 5.72
CA ASP A 70 -7.18 15.42 6.69
C ASP A 70 -5.74 14.89 6.77
N GLU A 71 -5.46 13.73 6.17
CA GLU A 71 -4.14 13.11 6.21
C GLU A 71 -3.70 12.55 4.85
N ALA A 72 -2.40 12.60 4.60
CA ALA A 72 -1.77 12.04 3.41
C ALA A 72 -0.48 11.30 3.75
N GLU A 73 -0.24 10.21 3.06
CA GLU A 73 1.02 9.48 3.08
C GLU A 73 1.83 9.80 1.83
N LEU A 74 3.09 10.15 2.03
CA LEU A 74 4.00 10.53 0.96
C LEU A 74 5.11 9.49 0.77
N ALA A 75 5.45 9.21 -0.47
CA ALA A 75 6.71 8.56 -0.81
C ALA A 75 7.50 9.46 -1.77
N ILE A 76 8.80 9.66 -1.49
CA ILE A 76 9.68 10.49 -2.31
C ILE A 76 10.85 9.63 -2.76
N MET A 77 11.08 9.57 -4.07
CA MET A 77 12.19 8.84 -4.68
C MET A 77 12.96 9.75 -5.63
N VAL A 78 14.28 9.66 -5.56
CA VAL A 78 15.19 10.38 -6.51
C VAL A 78 16.20 9.37 -7.02
N HIS A 79 16.37 9.35 -8.33
CA HIS A 79 17.37 8.54 -9.03
C HIS A 79 18.74 8.73 -8.38
N PRO A 80 19.52 7.66 -8.12
CA PRO A 80 20.79 7.77 -7.38
C PRO A 80 21.76 8.82 -7.92
N ASP A 81 21.93 8.92 -9.24
CA ASP A 81 22.84 9.88 -9.88
C ASP A 81 22.39 11.34 -9.78
N PHE A 82 21.13 11.58 -9.40
CA PHE A 82 20.55 12.91 -9.28
C PHE A 82 20.29 13.33 -7.82
N ARG A 83 20.77 12.56 -6.86
CA ARG A 83 20.69 12.91 -5.43
C ARG A 83 21.61 14.05 -5.07
N CYS A 84 21.29 14.75 -4.00
CA CYS A 84 22.01 15.93 -3.51
C CYS A 84 22.06 17.10 -4.51
N LEU A 85 21.24 17.08 -5.56
CA LEU A 85 21.08 18.15 -6.54
C LEU A 85 19.78 18.97 -6.35
N GLY A 86 19.08 18.78 -5.23
CA GLY A 86 17.88 19.54 -4.87
C GLY A 86 16.55 19.00 -5.39
N TYR A 87 16.53 17.88 -6.14
CA TYR A 87 15.28 17.34 -6.74
C TYR A 87 14.21 16.99 -5.69
N ALA A 88 14.58 16.32 -4.60
CA ALA A 88 13.63 15.98 -3.53
C ALA A 88 13.07 17.25 -2.86
N LYS A 89 13.93 18.25 -2.62
CA LYS A 89 13.54 19.57 -2.06
C LYS A 89 12.49 20.24 -2.94
N GLU A 90 12.74 20.29 -4.25
CA GLU A 90 11.85 20.97 -5.18
C GLU A 90 10.52 20.22 -5.36
N LEU A 91 10.55 18.89 -5.45
CA LEU A 91 9.34 18.06 -5.46
C LEU A 91 8.46 18.34 -4.23
N PHE A 92 9.08 18.36 -3.07
CA PHE A 92 8.38 18.62 -1.81
C PHE A 92 7.87 20.07 -1.72
N HIS A 93 8.63 21.04 -2.23
CA HIS A 93 8.18 22.43 -2.30
C HIS A 93 6.93 22.56 -3.17
N VAL A 94 6.96 21.99 -4.38
CA VAL A 94 5.80 22.02 -5.30
C VAL A 94 4.60 21.27 -4.69
N PHE A 95 4.84 20.16 -4.02
CA PHE A 95 3.80 19.44 -3.26
C PHE A 95 3.16 20.34 -2.21
N ARG A 96 3.95 20.95 -1.33
CA ARG A 96 3.43 21.83 -0.26
C ARG A 96 2.62 23.00 -0.79
N GLU A 97 3.11 23.67 -1.83
CA GLU A 97 2.38 24.78 -2.43
C GLU A 97 1.05 24.33 -3.05
N THR A 98 1.05 23.15 -3.68
CA THR A 98 -0.16 22.57 -4.29
C THR A 98 -1.18 22.13 -3.22
N MET A 99 -0.72 21.56 -2.11
CA MET A 99 -1.58 21.00 -1.06
C MET A 99 -2.12 22.02 -0.06
N LYS A 100 -1.73 23.28 -0.14
CA LYS A 100 -2.28 24.35 0.73
C LYS A 100 -3.80 24.45 0.69
N GLU A 101 -4.40 24.20 -0.46
CA GLU A 101 -5.86 24.27 -0.64
C GLU A 101 -6.59 23.07 -0.02
N TYR A 102 -5.91 21.94 0.17
CA TYR A 102 -6.49 20.69 0.72
C TYR A 102 -6.34 20.58 2.24
N GLN A 103 -5.48 21.39 2.86
CA GLN A 103 -5.23 21.44 4.31
C GLN A 103 -4.84 20.08 4.93
N LEU A 104 -4.17 19.21 4.16
CA LEU A 104 -3.74 17.90 4.60
C LEU A 104 -2.55 17.99 5.56
N SER A 105 -2.60 17.26 6.66
CA SER A 105 -1.40 16.81 7.36
C SER A 105 -0.75 15.69 6.55
N PHE A 106 0.52 15.40 6.80
CA PHE A 106 1.18 14.33 6.04
C PHE A 106 2.25 13.61 6.87
N THR A 107 2.42 12.35 6.57
CA THR A 107 3.55 11.52 6.98
C THR A 107 4.38 11.13 5.75
N VAL A 108 5.68 10.91 5.96
CA VAL A 108 6.57 10.43 4.91
C VAL A 108 6.91 8.97 5.19
N MET A 109 6.54 8.11 4.27
CA MET A 109 6.87 6.69 4.34
C MET A 109 8.31 6.46 3.89
N SER A 110 9.01 5.61 4.63
CA SER A 110 10.35 5.16 4.28
C SER A 110 10.57 3.72 4.71
N GLU A 111 11.62 3.09 4.23
CA GLU A 111 12.04 1.77 4.68
C GLU A 111 13.21 1.87 5.66
N ARG A 112 13.21 1.02 6.70
CA ARG A 112 14.33 0.99 7.68
C ARG A 112 15.66 0.74 6.98
N ALA A 113 15.69 -0.06 5.92
CA ALA A 113 16.89 -0.32 5.12
C ALA A 113 17.48 0.96 4.52
N PHE A 114 16.64 1.86 4.01
CA PHE A 114 17.06 3.17 3.51
C PHE A 114 17.59 4.05 4.63
N LEU A 115 16.86 4.16 5.75
CA LEU A 115 17.26 5.00 6.88
C LEU A 115 18.56 4.51 7.54
N ALA A 116 18.81 3.20 7.55
CA ALA A 116 20.06 2.64 8.05
C ALA A 116 21.29 3.08 7.22
N LYS A 117 21.10 3.28 5.92
CA LYS A 117 22.15 3.81 5.02
C LYS A 117 22.27 5.34 5.07
N HIS A 118 21.21 6.04 5.49
CA HIS A 118 21.09 7.48 5.51
C HIS A 118 20.61 7.98 6.89
N PRO A 119 21.38 7.75 7.98
CA PRO A 119 20.91 7.95 9.36
C PRO A 119 20.54 9.41 9.68
N ASP A 120 21.15 10.39 8.98
CA ASP A 120 20.92 11.82 9.23
C ASP A 120 19.76 12.41 8.45
N VAL A 121 19.13 11.64 7.54
CA VAL A 121 18.13 12.18 6.60
C VAL A 121 16.93 12.78 7.32
N LEU A 122 16.39 12.09 8.31
CA LEU A 122 15.22 12.58 9.06
C LEU A 122 15.56 13.81 9.90
N ALA A 123 16.70 13.81 10.59
CA ALA A 123 17.15 14.94 11.40
C ALA A 123 17.39 16.20 10.53
N ASN A 124 17.97 16.02 9.34
CA ASN A 124 18.18 17.08 8.37
C ASN A 124 16.87 17.64 7.79
N LEU A 125 15.81 16.83 7.79
CA LEU A 125 14.47 17.22 7.34
C LEU A 125 13.57 17.73 8.47
N GLY A 126 14.06 17.77 9.73
CA GLY A 126 13.24 18.11 10.88
C GLY A 126 12.09 17.12 11.11
N MET A 127 12.34 15.85 10.81
CA MET A 127 11.36 14.77 10.95
C MET A 127 11.77 13.78 12.02
N THR A 128 10.78 13.14 12.66
CA THR A 128 10.97 12.03 13.60
C THR A 128 10.09 10.86 13.19
N LEU A 129 10.57 9.65 13.48
CA LEU A 129 9.76 8.44 13.29
C LEU A 129 8.59 8.41 14.26
N GLU A 130 7.48 7.86 13.78
CA GLU A 130 6.39 7.42 14.62
C GLU A 130 6.73 6.10 15.32
N ASP A 131 6.00 5.76 16.38
CA ASP A 131 6.28 4.54 17.16
C ASP A 131 5.91 3.25 16.40
N GLY A 132 4.91 3.31 15.53
CA GLY A 132 4.45 2.20 14.70
C GLY A 132 5.30 1.99 13.44
N PHE A 133 5.27 0.78 12.92
CA PHE A 133 5.81 0.43 11.60
C PHE A 133 5.08 -0.79 11.06
N GLU A 134 5.22 -1.05 9.77
CA GLU A 134 4.66 -2.24 9.12
C GLU A 134 5.75 -3.22 8.73
N TYR A 135 5.48 -4.52 8.94
CA TYR A 135 6.18 -5.59 8.25
C TYR A 135 5.58 -5.77 6.86
N TRP A 136 6.39 -5.68 5.84
CA TRP A 136 6.03 -6.06 4.49
C TRP A 136 6.62 -7.43 4.20
N LEU A 137 5.71 -8.39 4.01
CA LEU A 137 6.05 -9.79 3.86
C LEU A 137 5.81 -10.20 2.41
N SER A 138 6.69 -11.05 1.87
CA SER A 138 6.52 -11.60 0.52
C SER A 138 6.59 -13.11 0.53
N ARG A 139 5.95 -13.73 -0.46
CA ARG A 139 5.95 -15.16 -0.66
C ARG A 139 6.10 -15.50 -2.14
N LYS A 140 6.88 -16.54 -2.42
CA LYS A 140 7.05 -17.09 -3.76
C LYS A 140 5.80 -17.83 -4.26
N GLN A 141 5.83 -18.20 -5.53
CA GLN A 141 4.76 -18.89 -6.26
C GLN A 141 4.74 -20.40 -5.95
N GLU A 142 4.39 -20.77 -4.76
CA GLU A 142 4.28 -22.15 -4.33
C GLU A 142 2.83 -22.48 -3.95
N SER A 143 2.27 -23.52 -4.55
CA SER A 143 0.91 -23.96 -4.26
C SER A 143 0.82 -24.76 -2.96
N TYR A 144 -0.36 -24.79 -2.38
CA TYR A 144 -0.66 -25.65 -1.23
C TYR A 144 -1.39 -26.90 -1.63
N LEU A 145 -1.09 -28.01 -0.98
CA LEU A 145 -1.99 -29.14 -0.91
C LEU A 145 -3.16 -28.76 0.03
N LEU A 146 -4.38 -28.78 -0.50
CA LEU A 146 -5.57 -28.37 0.23
C LEU A 146 -6.46 -29.57 0.54
N GLU A 147 -6.81 -29.70 1.81
CA GLU A 147 -7.95 -30.50 2.20
C GLU A 147 -9.23 -29.66 2.01
N LYS A 148 -10.17 -30.20 1.24
CA LYS A 148 -11.44 -29.53 0.97
C LYS A 148 -12.23 -29.35 2.26
N ARG A 149 -12.75 -28.15 2.46
CA ARG A 149 -13.71 -27.83 3.53
C ARG A 149 -15.08 -27.63 2.91
N ASP A 150 -15.96 -28.59 3.09
CA ASP A 150 -17.33 -28.56 2.52
C ASP A 150 -18.25 -27.55 3.24
N ASP A 151 -17.85 -27.07 4.43
CA ASP A 151 -18.54 -26.04 5.19
C ASP A 151 -18.16 -24.60 4.74
N LEU A 152 -17.20 -24.43 3.82
CA LEU A 152 -16.72 -23.14 3.36
C LEU A 152 -16.72 -23.03 1.83
N SER A 153 -17.15 -21.89 1.31
CA SER A 153 -17.02 -21.53 -0.09
C SER A 153 -16.23 -20.23 -0.25
N VAL A 154 -15.20 -20.26 -1.08
CA VAL A 154 -14.39 -19.07 -1.41
C VAL A 154 -14.78 -18.59 -2.80
N THR A 155 -15.18 -17.33 -2.93
CA THR A 155 -15.66 -16.75 -4.19
C THR A 155 -15.31 -15.26 -4.28
N LYS A 156 -15.46 -14.68 -5.47
CA LYS A 156 -15.41 -13.23 -5.64
C LYS A 156 -16.65 -12.59 -5.03
N ALA A 157 -16.46 -11.43 -4.40
CA ALA A 157 -17.58 -10.66 -3.89
C ALA A 157 -18.45 -10.10 -5.02
N SER A 158 -19.72 -9.88 -4.71
CA SER A 158 -20.68 -9.17 -5.55
C SER A 158 -21.36 -8.07 -4.75
N ARG A 159 -22.18 -7.26 -5.41
CA ARG A 159 -22.87 -6.13 -4.75
C ARG A 159 -23.71 -6.53 -3.54
N GLU A 160 -24.30 -7.72 -3.56
CA GLU A 160 -25.13 -8.24 -2.46
C GLU A 160 -24.35 -8.53 -1.17
N HIS A 161 -23.01 -8.66 -1.26
CA HIS A 161 -22.16 -8.95 -0.11
C HIS A 161 -21.62 -7.67 0.59
N LEU A 162 -21.77 -6.49 -0.04
CA LEU A 162 -21.12 -5.24 0.39
C LEU A 162 -21.47 -4.85 1.83
N GLU A 163 -22.76 -4.89 2.19
CA GLU A 163 -23.21 -4.49 3.53
C GLU A 163 -22.65 -5.43 4.60
N ALA A 164 -22.66 -6.73 4.34
CA ALA A 164 -22.10 -7.72 5.26
C ALA A 164 -20.58 -7.56 5.42
N ILE A 165 -19.86 -7.28 4.33
CA ILE A 165 -18.41 -7.03 4.35
C ILE A 165 -18.14 -5.76 5.18
N ALA A 166 -18.81 -4.67 4.89
CA ALA A 166 -18.62 -3.40 5.58
C ALA A 166 -18.89 -3.50 7.09
N ASP A 167 -19.93 -4.24 7.49
CA ASP A 167 -20.29 -4.41 8.90
C ASP A 167 -19.19 -5.10 9.71
N PHE A 168 -18.63 -6.21 9.23
CA PHE A 168 -17.59 -6.90 10.00
C PHE A 168 -16.19 -6.26 9.84
N GLN A 169 -15.90 -5.63 8.69
CA GLN A 169 -14.66 -4.88 8.51
C GLN A 169 -14.62 -3.65 9.44
N ALA A 170 -15.71 -2.89 9.52
CA ALA A 170 -15.81 -1.74 10.42
C ALA A 170 -15.50 -2.13 11.87
N LYS A 171 -16.05 -3.24 12.33
CA LYS A 171 -15.78 -3.77 13.68
C LYS A 171 -14.35 -4.25 13.85
N ALA A 172 -13.79 -4.89 12.81
CA ALA A 172 -12.46 -5.49 12.89
C ALA A 172 -11.32 -4.48 12.82
N PHE A 173 -11.48 -3.43 12.02
CA PHE A 173 -10.48 -2.37 11.82
C PHE A 173 -10.70 -1.14 12.72
N GLY A 174 -11.85 -1.04 13.39
CA GLY A 174 -12.19 0.13 14.20
C GLY A 174 -12.60 1.35 13.36
N GLU A 175 -12.92 1.13 12.08
CA GLU A 175 -13.26 2.18 11.13
C GLU A 175 -14.78 2.46 11.09
N PRO A 176 -15.19 3.67 10.69
CA PRO A 176 -16.59 3.94 10.42
C PRO A 176 -17.16 3.04 9.32
N TYR A 177 -18.42 2.58 9.49
CA TYR A 177 -19.10 1.73 8.51
C TYR A 177 -19.10 2.32 7.08
N GLU A 178 -19.32 3.63 6.96
CA GLU A 178 -19.36 4.32 5.66
C GLU A 178 -18.00 4.28 4.93
N VAL A 179 -16.92 4.32 5.67
CA VAL A 179 -15.55 4.22 5.15
C VAL A 179 -15.32 2.81 4.59
N THR A 180 -15.58 1.78 5.39
CA THR A 180 -15.40 0.38 4.94
C THR A 180 -16.34 0.01 3.80
N LEU A 181 -17.57 0.56 3.78
CA LEU A 181 -18.51 0.38 2.67
C LEU A 181 -17.99 1.05 1.37
N ARG A 182 -17.37 2.23 1.48
CA ARG A 182 -16.73 2.90 0.34
C ARG A 182 -15.62 2.02 -0.22
N TYR A 183 -14.68 1.56 0.59
CA TYR A 183 -13.60 0.68 0.15
C TYR A 183 -14.10 -0.62 -0.50
N ALA A 184 -15.11 -1.27 0.09
CA ALA A 184 -15.68 -2.46 -0.50
C ALA A 184 -16.34 -2.19 -1.86
N LYS A 185 -17.01 -1.05 -2.04
CA LYS A 185 -17.59 -0.63 -3.33
C LYS A 185 -16.51 -0.35 -4.38
N GLU A 186 -15.45 0.36 -4.01
CA GLU A 186 -14.34 0.67 -4.90
C GLU A 186 -13.61 -0.59 -5.35
N ALA A 187 -13.35 -1.55 -4.42
CA ALA A 187 -12.73 -2.81 -4.75
C ALA A 187 -13.57 -3.70 -5.71
N LEU A 188 -14.89 -3.46 -5.82
CA LEU A 188 -15.73 -4.17 -6.80
C LEU A 188 -15.66 -3.57 -8.21
N VAL A 189 -15.33 -2.30 -8.36
CA VAL A 189 -15.31 -1.59 -9.66
C VAL A 189 -13.89 -1.35 -10.16
N ASP A 190 -12.89 -1.51 -9.31
CA ASP A 190 -11.48 -1.37 -9.68
C ASP A 190 -11.07 -2.50 -10.64
N GLU A 191 -10.59 -2.12 -11.83
CA GLU A 191 -10.11 -3.06 -12.84
C GLU A 191 -8.81 -3.77 -12.41
N THR A 192 -8.05 -3.17 -11.50
CA THR A 192 -6.78 -3.68 -10.98
C THR A 192 -6.93 -4.40 -9.64
N GLY A 193 -8.12 -4.40 -9.06
CA GLY A 193 -8.44 -5.02 -7.79
C GLY A 193 -9.50 -6.12 -7.88
N LYS A 194 -9.46 -7.06 -6.95
CA LYS A 194 -10.53 -8.07 -6.79
C LYS A 194 -10.78 -8.34 -5.32
N LEU A 195 -12.03 -8.21 -4.91
CA LEU A 195 -12.48 -8.52 -3.57
C LEU A 195 -13.00 -9.98 -3.51
N TYR A 196 -12.40 -10.77 -2.62
CA TYR A 196 -12.77 -12.16 -2.37
C TYR A 196 -13.40 -12.32 -1.00
N ILE A 197 -14.31 -13.30 -0.87
CA ILE A 197 -15.01 -13.60 0.37
C ILE A 197 -15.01 -15.10 0.66
N VAL A 198 -15.23 -15.41 1.93
CA VAL A 198 -15.59 -16.75 2.39
C VAL A 198 -17.03 -16.74 2.84
N MET A 199 -17.82 -17.69 2.31
CA MET A 199 -19.17 -17.97 2.74
C MET A 199 -19.19 -19.19 3.65
N LYS A 200 -19.96 -19.11 4.74
CA LYS A 200 -20.30 -20.22 5.64
C LYS A 200 -21.77 -20.09 6.04
N ASP A 201 -22.56 -21.15 5.87
CA ASP A 201 -24.00 -21.16 6.19
C ASP A 201 -24.74 -19.94 5.62
N ASP A 202 -24.52 -19.64 4.33
CA ASP A 202 -25.05 -18.49 3.58
C ASP A 202 -24.67 -17.10 4.13
N LYS A 203 -23.65 -17.03 5.00
CA LYS A 203 -23.14 -15.77 5.56
C LYS A 203 -21.73 -15.49 5.05
N VAL A 204 -21.45 -14.23 4.79
CA VAL A 204 -20.08 -13.74 4.55
C VAL A 204 -19.34 -13.72 5.89
N VAL A 205 -18.26 -14.50 6.01
CA VAL A 205 -17.52 -14.67 7.27
C VAL A 205 -16.07 -14.21 7.19
N ALA A 206 -15.55 -13.94 5.99
CA ALA A 206 -14.22 -13.37 5.79
C ALA A 206 -14.14 -12.64 4.44
N SER A 207 -13.22 -11.71 4.33
CA SER A 207 -12.89 -11.01 3.08
C SER A 207 -11.40 -10.75 2.96
N CYS A 208 -10.94 -10.57 1.73
CA CYS A 208 -9.60 -10.12 1.38
C CYS A 208 -9.64 -9.48 0.00
N THR A 209 -8.96 -8.36 -0.17
CA THR A 209 -8.78 -7.72 -1.47
C THR A 209 -7.39 -8.03 -2.01
N VAL A 210 -7.31 -8.18 -3.32
CA VAL A 210 -6.04 -8.40 -4.04
C VAL A 210 -5.87 -7.28 -5.05
N ASP A 211 -4.79 -6.52 -4.94
CA ASP A 211 -4.37 -5.52 -5.93
C ASP A 211 -3.38 -6.15 -6.91
N PHE A 212 -3.66 -6.01 -8.19
CA PHE A 212 -2.86 -6.49 -9.32
C PHE A 212 -2.09 -5.37 -10.03
N SER A 213 -2.12 -4.15 -9.53
CA SER A 213 -1.51 -2.98 -10.19
C SER A 213 0.03 -3.04 -10.22
N THR A 214 0.62 -3.82 -9.31
CA THR A 214 2.08 -3.96 -9.17
C THR A 214 2.61 -5.29 -9.73
N THR A 215 3.89 -5.58 -9.52
CA THR A 215 4.53 -6.86 -9.87
C THR A 215 4.16 -7.99 -8.91
N TYR A 216 3.40 -7.70 -7.85
CA TYR A 216 2.89 -8.67 -6.87
C TYR A 216 1.38 -8.84 -7.00
N ASN A 217 0.86 -9.97 -6.51
CA ASN A 217 -0.49 -10.09 -5.99
C ASN A 217 -0.46 -9.50 -4.57
N TYR A 218 -0.75 -8.20 -4.42
CA TYR A 218 -0.74 -7.54 -3.13
C TYR A 218 -2.08 -7.79 -2.41
N LEU A 219 -2.00 -8.47 -1.28
CA LEU A 219 -3.15 -8.86 -0.47
C LEU A 219 -3.35 -7.85 0.65
N TYR A 220 -4.56 -7.32 0.79
CA TYR A 220 -4.88 -6.38 1.86
C TYR A 220 -6.32 -6.55 2.35
N GLY A 221 -6.63 -5.94 3.51
CA GLY A 221 -7.96 -6.04 4.09
C GLY A 221 -8.39 -7.46 4.43
N LEU A 222 -7.42 -8.37 4.72
CA LEU A 222 -7.74 -9.72 5.16
C LEU A 222 -8.34 -9.68 6.56
N VAL A 223 -9.58 -10.11 6.66
CA VAL A 223 -10.28 -10.18 7.95
C VAL A 223 -11.22 -11.38 8.00
N VAL A 224 -11.32 -11.97 9.19
CA VAL A 224 -12.33 -12.98 9.55
C VAL A 224 -13.23 -12.37 10.60
N ALA A 225 -14.55 -12.45 10.40
CA ALA A 225 -15.54 -11.96 11.34
C ALA A 225 -15.34 -12.59 12.72
N GLU A 226 -15.50 -11.81 13.78
CA GLU A 226 -15.07 -12.16 15.14
C GLU A 226 -15.60 -13.51 15.62
N ASP A 227 -16.88 -13.77 15.43
CA ASP A 227 -17.55 -15.03 15.84
C ASP A 227 -16.99 -16.27 15.13
N TYR A 228 -16.25 -16.09 14.05
CA TYR A 228 -15.69 -17.16 13.21
C TYR A 228 -14.17 -17.30 13.33
N ARG A 229 -13.51 -16.49 14.16
CA ARG A 229 -12.07 -16.59 14.42
C ARG A 229 -11.71 -17.88 15.17
N GLY A 230 -10.46 -18.31 15.07
CA GLY A 230 -9.97 -19.53 15.73
C GLY A 230 -10.41 -20.86 15.09
N GLN A 231 -11.18 -20.82 13.99
CA GLN A 231 -11.69 -22.01 13.30
C GLN A 231 -10.86 -22.39 12.05
N GLY A 232 -9.68 -21.82 11.87
CA GLY A 232 -8.81 -22.07 10.71
C GLY A 232 -9.30 -21.45 9.38
N ILE A 233 -10.35 -20.60 9.42
CA ILE A 233 -10.95 -19.99 8.22
C ILE A 233 -9.96 -19.12 7.49
N GLY A 234 -9.23 -18.23 8.18
CA GLY A 234 -8.24 -17.35 7.56
C GLY A 234 -7.13 -18.13 6.86
N THR A 235 -6.59 -19.17 7.50
CA THR A 235 -5.57 -20.06 6.91
C THR A 235 -6.09 -20.75 5.66
N TYR A 236 -7.29 -21.31 5.71
CA TYR A 236 -7.93 -21.99 4.58
C TYR A 236 -8.18 -21.02 3.43
N PHE A 237 -8.75 -19.86 3.74
CA PHE A 237 -9.04 -18.80 2.78
C PHE A 237 -7.78 -18.39 2.01
N MET A 238 -6.72 -18.05 2.73
CA MET A 238 -5.46 -17.64 2.12
C MET A 238 -4.86 -18.74 1.22
N LYS A 239 -4.89 -19.99 1.64
CA LYS A 239 -4.41 -21.11 0.81
C LYS A 239 -5.22 -21.28 -0.47
N VAL A 240 -6.56 -21.21 -0.39
CA VAL A 240 -7.43 -21.28 -1.57
C VAL A 240 -7.17 -20.10 -2.50
N LEU A 241 -7.10 -18.89 -1.95
CA LEU A 241 -6.89 -17.67 -2.70
C LEU A 241 -5.52 -17.68 -3.42
N ILE A 242 -4.44 -18.04 -2.73
CA ILE A 242 -3.11 -18.18 -3.32
C ILE A 242 -3.12 -19.20 -4.46
N ASN A 243 -3.69 -20.40 -4.26
CA ASN A 243 -3.76 -21.40 -5.33
C ASN A 243 -4.58 -20.93 -6.54
N SER A 244 -5.68 -20.20 -6.31
CA SER A 244 -6.48 -19.61 -7.39
C SER A 244 -5.67 -18.58 -8.18
N LEU A 245 -4.93 -17.72 -7.50
CA LEU A 245 -4.14 -16.67 -8.13
C LEU A 245 -2.94 -17.22 -8.89
N LEU A 246 -2.32 -18.30 -8.41
CA LEU A 246 -1.26 -19.02 -9.13
C LEU A 246 -1.76 -19.63 -10.45
N ALA A 247 -3.05 -19.97 -10.54
CA ALA A 247 -3.65 -20.42 -11.80
C ALA A 247 -3.99 -19.27 -12.76
N GLU A 248 -4.11 -18.02 -12.24
CA GLU A 248 -4.44 -16.83 -13.04
C GLU A 248 -3.20 -16.09 -13.57
N ASN A 249 -2.10 -16.05 -12.80
CA ASN A 249 -0.89 -15.29 -13.13
C ASN A 249 0.38 -15.84 -12.46
N GLU A 250 1.52 -15.32 -12.90
CA GLU A 250 2.86 -15.70 -12.40
C GLU A 250 3.44 -14.68 -11.40
N LYS A 251 2.62 -13.87 -10.74
CA LYS A 251 3.11 -12.89 -9.75
C LYS A 251 3.38 -13.56 -8.40
N ALA A 252 4.41 -13.10 -7.72
CA ALA A 252 4.63 -13.40 -6.31
C ALA A 252 3.56 -12.73 -5.44
N PHE A 253 3.54 -13.02 -4.16
CA PHE A 253 2.56 -12.48 -3.22
C PHE A 253 3.23 -11.51 -2.26
N GLN A 254 2.51 -10.47 -1.88
CA GLN A 254 2.95 -9.49 -0.89
C GLN A 254 1.78 -9.13 0.03
N ILE A 255 2.07 -8.89 1.29
CA ILE A 255 1.10 -8.45 2.30
C ILE A 255 1.81 -7.57 3.33
N ALA A 256 1.13 -6.53 3.79
CA ALA A 256 1.60 -5.70 4.90
C ALA A 256 0.87 -6.06 6.20
N VAL A 257 1.54 -5.88 7.32
CA VAL A 257 0.97 -6.07 8.65
C VAL A 257 1.61 -5.13 9.66
N GLU A 258 0.80 -4.46 10.46
CA GLU A 258 1.25 -3.59 11.54
C GLU A 258 2.11 -4.33 12.56
N SER A 259 3.10 -3.63 13.12
CA SER A 259 4.11 -4.21 14.01
C SER A 259 3.56 -4.82 15.29
N ASP A 260 2.39 -4.36 15.76
CA ASP A 260 1.70 -4.87 16.95
C ASP A 260 0.72 -6.02 16.64
N ASN A 261 0.33 -6.23 15.37
CA ASN A 261 -0.55 -7.31 14.96
C ASN A 261 0.18 -8.65 14.81
N LEU A 262 0.73 -9.14 15.93
CA LEU A 262 1.51 -10.38 15.96
C LEU A 262 0.69 -11.61 15.57
N ALA A 263 -0.63 -11.57 15.71
CA ALA A 263 -1.50 -12.69 15.33
C ALA A 263 -1.56 -12.84 13.81
N ALA A 264 -1.76 -11.75 13.09
CA ALA A 264 -1.73 -11.74 11.62
C ALA A 264 -0.33 -12.10 11.09
N LYS A 265 0.73 -11.53 11.67
CA LYS A 265 2.11 -11.85 11.28
C LYS A 265 2.40 -13.36 11.36
N ARG A 266 2.05 -13.99 12.49
CA ARG A 266 2.21 -15.45 12.66
C ARG A 266 1.39 -16.27 11.65
N LEU A 267 0.18 -15.80 11.31
CA LEU A 267 -0.62 -16.44 10.27
C LEU A 267 0.13 -16.40 8.93
N TYR A 268 0.63 -15.24 8.51
CA TYR A 268 1.33 -15.09 7.25
C TYR A 268 2.64 -15.89 7.21
N GLU A 269 3.44 -15.86 8.27
CA GLU A 269 4.64 -16.68 8.39
C GLU A 269 4.32 -18.19 8.29
N SER A 270 3.24 -18.65 8.92
CA SER A 270 2.78 -20.04 8.80
C SER A 270 2.35 -20.44 7.39
N LEU A 271 2.03 -19.45 6.57
CA LEU A 271 1.71 -19.59 5.16
C LEU A 271 2.94 -19.41 4.24
N GLY A 272 4.15 -19.35 4.80
CA GLY A 272 5.40 -19.23 4.04
C GLY A 272 5.68 -17.82 3.52
N PHE A 273 5.04 -16.79 4.08
CA PHE A 273 5.48 -15.42 3.86
C PHE A 273 6.72 -15.14 4.72
N GLU A 274 7.69 -14.46 4.13
CA GLU A 274 8.93 -14.05 4.77
C GLU A 274 9.01 -12.53 4.79
N GLU A 275 9.59 -11.97 5.86
CA GLU A 275 9.80 -10.53 5.98
C GLU A 275 10.74 -10.05 4.86
N GLN A 276 10.28 -9.11 4.06
CA GLN A 276 11.02 -8.50 2.97
C GLN A 276 11.61 -7.16 3.39
N THR A 277 10.81 -6.34 4.06
CA THR A 277 11.22 -5.03 4.55
C THR A 277 10.31 -4.55 5.69
N GLN A 278 10.73 -3.47 6.37
CA GLN A 278 9.91 -2.75 7.33
C GLN A 278 9.70 -1.33 6.83
N VAL A 279 8.43 -0.93 6.72
CA VAL A 279 8.02 0.43 6.36
C VAL A 279 7.76 1.21 7.64
N VAL A 280 8.32 2.39 7.72
CA VAL A 280 8.23 3.32 8.84
C VAL A 280 7.66 4.65 8.37
N TYR A 281 7.01 5.33 9.27
CA TYR A 281 6.36 6.61 9.03
C TYR A 281 7.09 7.72 9.78
N ALA A 282 7.35 8.83 9.12
CA ALA A 282 8.01 9.98 9.71
C ALA A 282 7.12 11.21 9.60
N LYS A 283 6.99 11.95 10.69
CA LYS A 283 6.25 13.22 10.75
C LYS A 283 7.18 14.39 10.99
N VAL A 284 6.74 15.55 10.52
CA VAL A 284 7.45 16.81 10.74
C VAL A 284 7.32 17.23 12.19
N THR A 285 8.47 17.40 12.85
CA THR A 285 8.55 17.90 14.23
C THR A 285 9.22 19.26 14.32
N ASP A 286 10.01 19.63 13.31
CA ASP A 286 10.63 20.95 13.19
C ASP A 286 10.48 21.48 11.77
N ALA A 287 9.42 22.24 11.53
CA ALA A 287 9.12 22.80 10.22
C ALA A 287 10.18 23.81 9.73
N SER A 288 11.02 24.37 10.62
CA SER A 288 12.09 25.30 10.25
C SER A 288 13.23 24.59 9.51
N LYS A 289 13.42 23.30 9.78
CA LYS A 289 14.44 22.47 9.11
C LYS A 289 13.96 21.85 7.81
N LEU A 290 12.66 21.85 7.55
CA LEU A 290 12.10 21.30 6.34
C LEU A 290 12.68 22.03 5.12
N TRP A 291 13.79 21.48 4.61
CA TRP A 291 14.44 21.98 3.40
C TRP A 291 15.02 23.40 3.49
N GLU A 292 15.46 23.83 4.67
CA GLU A 292 16.28 25.05 4.84
C GLU A 292 17.72 24.88 4.33
N ILE A 293 17.91 24.27 3.19
CA ILE A 293 19.26 24.22 2.61
C ILE A 293 19.23 24.82 1.22
#